data_727b112513802971765d388737588e3c
#
_entry.id   727b112513802971765d388737588e3c
#
_cell.length_a   1.000
_cell.length_b   1.000
_cell.length_c   1.000
_cell.angle_alpha   90.00
_cell.angle_beta   90.00
_cell.angle_gamma   90.00
#
_symmetry.space_group_name_H-M   'P 1'
#
loop_
_entity.id
_entity.type
_entity.pdbx_description
1 polymer ?
#
loop_
_entity_poly.entity_id
_entity_poly.type
_entity_poly.pdbx_seq_one_letter_code
_entity_poly.pdbx_strand_id
1 'polypeptide(L)'
;MRVETIGRARLYCGDAREIVPTLGPIDCFVSDPPYGMRFQSNYRLEQWREIAHDDTDELLQWACRLQARHSSYLFCRWDNLGAVPKPKSVVVWAKDNHSMGDLEHEHGRQYEIALFYPGTEHDFPGKRPADVIRCPRTNNDFHPTEKPVQLMRAFIEWTRGVVCDPFMGSGSTGVAAEQMGRPFIGIEKDPAHFETACRRIASASGQGGFAFEAAA
;
A
#
# COMPACT_ATOMS: atom_id res chain seq x y z
N MET A 1 -21.04 -2.02 5.09
CA MET A 1 -19.68 -2.51 4.78
C MET A 1 -19.82 -3.63 3.76
N ARG A 2 -19.21 -3.50 2.58
CA ARG A 2 -19.18 -4.55 1.56
C ARG A 2 -17.91 -5.39 1.74
N VAL A 3 -18.00 -6.70 1.53
CA VAL A 3 -16.87 -7.63 1.63
C VAL A 3 -16.85 -8.53 0.41
N GLU A 4 -15.67 -8.66 -0.23
CA GLU A 4 -15.45 -9.56 -1.36
C GLU A 4 -14.36 -10.57 -1.01
N THR A 5 -14.51 -11.79 -1.54
CA THR A 5 -13.46 -12.83 -1.42
C THR A 5 -13.04 -13.25 -2.83
N ILE A 6 -11.78 -13.05 -3.15
CA ILE A 6 -11.22 -13.30 -4.48
C ILE A 6 -9.94 -14.12 -4.30
N GLY A 7 -9.91 -15.35 -4.78
CA GLY A 7 -8.77 -16.23 -4.53
C GLY A 7 -8.46 -16.38 -3.05
N ARG A 8 -7.27 -15.93 -2.63
CA ARG A 8 -6.83 -15.90 -1.23
C ARG A 8 -7.00 -14.53 -0.58
N ALA A 9 -7.58 -13.56 -1.29
CA ALA A 9 -7.79 -12.21 -0.81
C ALA A 9 -9.19 -12.04 -0.22
N ARG A 10 -9.27 -11.37 0.93
CA ARG A 10 -10.50 -10.86 1.55
C ARG A 10 -10.45 -9.35 1.58
N LEU A 11 -11.37 -8.72 0.86
CA LEU A 11 -11.37 -7.29 0.59
C LEU A 11 -12.56 -6.62 1.27
N TYR A 12 -12.34 -5.48 1.90
CA TYR A 12 -13.36 -4.74 2.65
C TYR A 12 -13.49 -3.33 2.07
N CYS A 13 -14.71 -2.92 1.74
CA CYS A 13 -15.01 -1.53 1.41
C CYS A 13 -15.47 -0.78 2.65
N GLY A 14 -14.62 0.12 3.18
CA GLY A 14 -14.91 0.90 4.38
C GLY A 14 -13.69 1.55 5.03
N ASP A 15 -13.91 2.19 6.18
CA ASP A 15 -12.82 2.85 6.91
C ASP A 15 -11.92 1.83 7.64
N ALA A 16 -10.62 1.91 7.39
CA ALA A 16 -9.63 1.01 7.98
C ALA A 16 -9.63 1.04 9.51
N ARG A 17 -9.88 2.21 10.12
CA ARG A 17 -9.90 2.39 11.58
C ARG A 17 -11.06 1.66 12.25
N GLU A 18 -12.15 1.43 11.52
CA GLU A 18 -13.31 0.67 11.99
C GLU A 18 -13.13 -0.83 11.75
N ILE A 19 -12.49 -1.20 10.62
CA ILE A 19 -12.39 -2.58 10.18
C ILE A 19 -11.23 -3.31 10.84
N VAL A 20 -10.01 -2.74 10.87
CA VAL A 20 -8.81 -3.40 11.39
C VAL A 20 -9.02 -3.95 12.81
N PRO A 21 -9.65 -3.23 13.76
CA PRO A 21 -9.90 -3.74 15.09
C PRO A 21 -10.83 -4.98 15.16
N THR A 22 -11.61 -5.23 14.10
CA THR A 22 -12.51 -6.40 14.01
C THR A 22 -11.85 -7.63 13.40
N LEU A 23 -10.65 -7.46 12.83
CA LEU A 23 -9.87 -8.55 12.26
C LEU A 23 -9.14 -9.30 13.37
N GLY A 24 -8.88 -10.57 13.14
CA GLY A 24 -7.99 -11.35 14.01
C GLY A 24 -6.55 -10.84 13.95
N PRO A 25 -5.61 -11.55 14.61
CA PRO A 25 -4.19 -11.18 14.56
C PRO A 25 -3.67 -11.11 13.12
N ILE A 26 -3.01 -10.01 12.78
CA ILE A 26 -2.39 -9.76 11.48
C ILE A 26 -0.91 -10.13 11.56
N ASP A 27 -0.44 -10.89 10.57
CA ASP A 27 0.95 -11.31 10.54
C ASP A 27 1.86 -10.21 10.04
N CYS A 28 1.47 -9.48 8.98
CA CYS A 28 2.24 -8.33 8.51
C CYS A 28 1.37 -7.26 7.84
N PHE A 29 1.83 -6.00 7.95
CA PHE A 29 1.29 -4.89 7.18
C PHE A 29 2.27 -4.49 6.07
N VAL A 30 1.78 -4.32 4.85
CA VAL A 30 2.51 -3.72 3.73
C VAL A 30 1.57 -2.72 3.08
N SER A 31 1.79 -1.43 3.32
CA SER A 31 0.78 -0.41 3.00
C SER A 31 1.35 0.97 2.72
N ASP A 32 0.61 1.75 1.95
CA ASP A 32 0.88 3.15 1.61
C ASP A 32 -0.26 4.04 2.16
N PRO A 33 -0.25 4.36 3.47
CA PRO A 33 -1.29 5.19 4.07
C PRO A 33 -1.25 6.62 3.53
N PRO A 34 -2.36 7.39 3.54
CA PRO A 34 -2.35 8.83 3.31
C PRO A 34 -1.45 9.53 4.33
N TYR A 35 -0.59 10.46 3.88
CA TYR A 35 0.41 11.14 4.73
C TYR A 35 0.47 12.66 4.55
N GLY A 36 -0.67 13.29 4.22
CA GLY A 36 -0.82 14.74 4.26
C GLY A 36 -0.25 15.49 3.06
N MET A 37 -0.23 14.87 1.88
CA MET A 37 0.32 15.51 0.67
C MET A 37 -0.61 16.52 0.01
N ARG A 38 -1.92 16.51 0.30
CA ARG A 38 -2.95 17.25 -0.47
C ARG A 38 -2.71 17.08 -1.97
N PHE A 39 -2.54 15.81 -2.41
CA PHE A 39 -2.14 15.51 -3.77
C PHE A 39 -3.17 16.04 -4.78
N GLN A 40 -2.82 17.08 -5.51
CA GLN A 40 -3.56 17.60 -6.66
C GLN A 40 -2.70 17.37 -7.91
N SER A 41 -3.20 16.54 -8.83
CA SER A 41 -2.53 16.34 -10.12
C SER A 41 -2.90 17.49 -11.06
N ASN A 42 -1.97 18.41 -11.29
CA ASN A 42 -2.14 19.49 -12.27
C ASN A 42 -1.84 19.06 -13.73
N TYR A 43 -1.51 17.78 -13.98
CA TYR A 43 -0.97 17.33 -15.27
C TYR A 43 -1.93 16.52 -16.15
N ARG A 44 -3.09 16.06 -15.64
CA ARG A 44 -4.11 15.36 -16.45
C ARG A 44 -5.39 16.17 -16.48
N LEU A 45 -6.05 16.21 -17.67
CA LEU A 45 -7.33 16.88 -17.91
C LEU A 45 -8.50 16.30 -17.08
N GLU A 46 -8.35 15.11 -16.52
CA GLU A 46 -9.27 14.52 -15.56
C GLU A 46 -8.80 14.87 -14.15
N GLN A 47 -9.61 15.66 -13.43
CA GLN A 47 -9.41 15.91 -12.02
C GLN A 47 -9.61 14.59 -11.25
N TRP A 48 -8.52 13.98 -10.81
CA TRP A 48 -8.59 12.91 -9.81
C TRP A 48 -9.25 13.47 -8.56
N ARG A 49 -10.23 12.73 -8.01
CA ARG A 49 -10.85 13.12 -6.73
C ARG A 49 -9.76 13.22 -5.66
N GLU A 50 -9.89 14.21 -4.77
CA GLU A 50 -9.01 14.36 -3.62
C GLU A 50 -8.98 13.03 -2.83
N ILE A 51 -7.77 12.60 -2.45
CA ILE A 51 -7.61 11.43 -1.58
C ILE A 51 -8.21 11.81 -0.23
N ALA A 52 -9.22 11.07 0.21
CA ALA A 52 -9.91 11.35 1.47
C ALA A 52 -8.92 11.32 2.66
N HIS A 53 -8.88 12.42 3.44
CA HIS A 53 -7.99 12.58 4.61
C HIS A 53 -6.49 12.67 4.30
N ASP A 54 -6.10 13.12 3.11
CA ASP A 54 -4.69 13.41 2.78
C ASP A 54 -4.27 14.85 3.14
N ASP A 55 -4.98 15.48 4.07
CA ASP A 55 -4.69 16.81 4.60
C ASP A 55 -3.92 16.77 5.94
N THR A 56 -3.86 15.62 6.59
CA THR A 56 -3.14 15.40 7.85
C THR A 56 -2.33 14.10 7.83
N ASP A 57 -1.39 13.96 8.77
CA ASP A 57 -0.61 12.73 8.97
C ASP A 57 -1.23 11.74 9.98
N GLU A 58 -2.47 12.00 10.42
CA GLU A 58 -3.16 11.19 11.44
C GLU A 58 -3.31 9.71 11.03
N LEU A 59 -3.64 9.44 9.76
CA LEU A 59 -3.78 8.07 9.27
C LEU A 59 -2.43 7.36 9.19
N LEU A 60 -1.37 8.06 8.79
CA LEU A 60 -0.02 7.53 8.85
C LEU A 60 0.39 7.20 10.29
N GLN A 61 0.16 8.13 11.23
CA GLN A 61 0.47 7.91 12.64
C GLN A 61 -0.31 6.74 13.22
N TRP A 62 -1.59 6.61 12.88
CA TRP A 62 -2.41 5.48 13.27
C TRP A 62 -1.86 4.16 12.70
N ALA A 63 -1.55 4.12 11.40
CA ALA A 63 -0.99 2.94 10.74
C ALA A 63 0.33 2.51 11.38
N CYS A 64 1.21 3.47 11.72
CA CYS A 64 2.49 3.18 12.38
C CYS A 64 2.36 2.62 13.82
N ARG A 65 1.17 2.70 14.42
CA ARG A 65 0.87 2.11 15.74
C ARG A 65 0.20 0.74 15.65
N LEU A 66 -0.14 0.27 14.45
CA LEU A 66 -0.69 -1.07 14.27
C LEU A 66 0.35 -2.14 14.63
N GLN A 67 -0.11 -3.15 15.35
CA GLN A 67 0.76 -4.25 15.79
C GLN A 67 0.60 -5.44 14.85
N ALA A 68 1.69 -5.77 14.12
CA ALA A 68 1.81 -6.99 13.37
C ALA A 68 2.55 -8.05 14.21
N ARG A 69 2.25 -9.34 13.98
CA ARG A 69 3.00 -10.43 14.64
C ARG A 69 4.43 -10.49 14.13
N HIS A 70 4.65 -10.38 12.81
CA HIS A 70 5.96 -10.48 12.20
C HIS A 70 6.56 -9.12 11.85
N SER A 71 5.90 -8.31 11.00
CA SER A 71 6.50 -7.06 10.55
C SER A 71 5.51 -6.10 9.88
N SER A 72 5.84 -4.82 9.88
CA SER A 72 5.14 -3.80 9.12
C SER A 72 6.11 -3.02 8.24
N TYR A 73 5.72 -2.79 6.99
CA TYR A 73 6.36 -1.90 6.03
C TYR A 73 5.35 -0.84 5.60
N LEU A 74 5.55 0.39 6.01
CA LEU A 74 4.62 1.50 5.79
C LEU A 74 5.31 2.61 5.02
N PHE A 75 4.81 2.94 3.84
CA PHE A 75 5.35 4.03 3.05
C PHE A 75 5.07 5.37 3.70
N CYS A 76 6.02 6.28 3.57
CA CYS A 76 5.84 7.68 3.93
C CYS A 76 6.88 8.56 3.23
N ARG A 77 6.81 9.86 3.49
CA ARG A 77 7.83 10.81 3.07
C ARG A 77 8.87 10.99 4.17
N TRP A 78 10.06 11.45 3.79
CA TRP A 78 11.14 11.75 4.73
C TRP A 78 10.75 12.83 5.77
N ASP A 79 9.89 13.80 5.38
CA ASP A 79 9.44 14.89 6.24
C ASP A 79 8.40 14.45 7.29
N ASN A 80 7.77 13.28 7.13
CA ASN A 80 6.90 12.69 8.16
C ASN A 80 7.68 11.97 9.28
N LEU A 81 8.99 11.75 9.15
CA LEU A 81 9.76 10.96 10.13
C LEU A 81 9.72 11.52 11.57
N GLY A 82 9.55 12.82 11.71
CA GLY A 82 9.40 13.48 13.02
C GLY A 82 8.05 13.28 13.70
N ALA A 83 7.01 12.90 12.93
CA ALA A 83 5.63 12.77 13.40
C ALA A 83 5.23 11.32 13.74
N VAL A 84 6.03 10.33 13.35
CA VAL A 84 5.72 8.91 13.54
C VAL A 84 6.61 8.26 14.59
N PRO A 85 6.19 7.12 15.19
CA PRO A 85 7.07 6.35 16.07
C PRO A 85 8.38 6.00 15.35
N LYS A 86 9.50 6.02 16.08
CA LYS A 86 10.82 5.71 15.53
C LYS A 86 10.84 4.29 14.92
N PRO A 87 11.03 4.13 13.60
CA PRO A 87 11.13 2.81 12.99
C PRO A 87 12.43 2.12 13.38
N LYS A 88 12.48 0.80 13.25
CA LYS A 88 13.70 0.01 13.43
C LYS A 88 14.73 0.30 12.35
N SER A 89 14.25 0.44 11.10
CA SER A 89 15.03 0.89 9.95
C SER A 89 14.12 1.51 8.88
N VAL A 90 14.73 2.13 7.90
CA VAL A 90 14.07 2.71 6.73
C VAL A 90 14.53 1.93 5.51
N VAL A 91 13.58 1.52 4.67
CA VAL A 91 13.85 0.91 3.36
C VAL A 91 13.62 1.97 2.28
N VAL A 92 14.59 2.14 1.40
CA VAL A 92 14.54 3.13 0.32
C VAL A 92 14.14 2.44 -0.99
N TRP A 93 13.04 2.87 -1.56
CA TRP A 93 12.72 2.56 -2.95
C TRP A 93 13.38 3.59 -3.87
N ALA A 94 14.46 3.20 -4.54
CA ALA A 94 15.15 4.01 -5.52
C ALA A 94 14.51 3.81 -6.92
N LYS A 95 14.13 4.92 -7.56
CA LYS A 95 13.47 4.97 -8.87
C LYS A 95 14.50 5.27 -9.96
N ASP A 96 14.22 4.89 -11.21
CA ASP A 96 15.14 5.11 -12.33
C ASP A 96 15.20 6.58 -12.76
N ASN A 97 14.13 7.34 -12.50
CA ASN A 97 14.01 8.76 -12.86
C ASN A 97 13.52 9.59 -11.69
N HIS A 98 13.91 10.83 -11.62
CA HIS A 98 13.40 11.79 -10.64
C HIS A 98 12.03 12.36 -11.04
N SER A 99 11.31 12.90 -10.06
CA SER A 99 10.06 13.66 -10.27
C SER A 99 10.38 15.01 -10.89
N MET A 100 9.41 15.60 -11.60
CA MET A 100 9.55 16.95 -12.13
C MET A 100 9.56 18.01 -11.02
N GLY A 101 8.67 17.91 -10.01
CA GLY A 101 8.63 18.77 -8.82
C GLY A 101 8.92 20.24 -9.06
N ASP A 102 9.47 20.92 -8.06
CA ASP A 102 10.05 22.27 -8.19
C ASP A 102 11.42 22.16 -8.88
N LEU A 103 11.52 22.77 -10.07
CA LEU A 103 12.72 22.68 -10.89
C LEU A 103 13.83 23.68 -10.50
N GLU A 104 13.50 24.65 -9.66
CA GLU A 104 14.40 25.75 -9.33
C GLU A 104 14.97 25.65 -7.90
N HIS A 105 14.17 25.16 -6.93
CA HIS A 105 14.51 25.26 -5.51
C HIS A 105 14.67 23.89 -4.82
N GLU A 106 14.30 22.77 -5.45
CA GLU A 106 14.42 21.43 -4.86
C GLU A 106 15.18 20.45 -5.74
N HIS A 107 15.84 19.47 -5.12
CA HIS A 107 16.38 18.33 -5.83
C HIS A 107 15.26 17.47 -6.42
N GLY A 108 15.45 16.96 -7.64
CA GLY A 108 14.53 15.99 -8.25
C GLY A 108 14.46 14.72 -7.39
N ARG A 109 13.26 14.45 -6.83
CA ARG A 109 13.07 13.31 -5.91
C ARG A 109 13.10 12.00 -6.67
N GLN A 110 14.06 11.16 -6.38
CA GLN A 110 14.30 9.87 -7.04
C GLN A 110 14.04 8.68 -6.11
N TYR A 111 13.49 8.90 -4.92
CA TYR A 111 13.20 7.84 -3.97
C TYR A 111 11.90 8.08 -3.21
N GLU A 112 11.37 6.99 -2.66
CA GLU A 112 10.40 6.96 -1.56
C GLU A 112 10.93 6.06 -0.45
N ILE A 113 10.37 6.18 0.75
CA ILE A 113 10.79 5.38 1.89
C ILE A 113 9.65 4.55 2.43
N ALA A 114 9.99 3.38 2.96
CA ALA A 114 9.08 2.57 3.77
C ALA A 114 9.69 2.36 5.16
N LEU A 115 8.89 2.61 6.18
CA LEU A 115 9.24 2.44 7.58
C LEU A 115 9.11 0.97 7.96
N PHE A 116 10.15 0.42 8.57
CA PHE A 116 10.14 -0.95 9.04
C PHE A 116 9.93 -1.01 10.56
N TYR A 117 8.86 -1.72 10.96
CA TYR A 117 8.56 -2.04 12.35
C TYR A 117 8.49 -3.56 12.52
N PRO A 118 9.46 -4.19 13.22
CA PRO A 118 9.40 -5.62 13.52
C PRO A 118 8.32 -5.89 14.56
N GLY A 119 7.56 -6.97 14.38
CA GLY A 119 6.68 -7.52 15.38
C GLY A 119 7.43 -8.39 16.40
N THR A 120 6.69 -8.97 17.34
CA THR A 120 7.27 -9.81 18.41
C THR A 120 7.82 -11.14 17.91
N GLU A 121 7.29 -11.64 16.78
CA GLU A 121 7.70 -12.91 16.14
C GLU A 121 8.48 -12.67 14.85
N HIS A 122 9.09 -11.48 14.71
CA HIS A 122 9.78 -11.12 13.47
C HIS A 122 11.01 -11.98 13.21
N ASP A 123 11.04 -12.57 12.00
CA ASP A 123 12.21 -13.13 11.37
C ASP A 123 12.14 -12.90 9.86
N PHE A 124 13.28 -12.84 9.18
CA PHE A 124 13.30 -12.84 7.73
C PHE A 124 13.18 -14.27 7.18
N PRO A 125 12.29 -14.52 6.17
CA PRO A 125 12.11 -15.84 5.56
C PRO A 125 13.34 -16.32 4.76
N GLY A 126 14.52 -15.94 5.14
CA GLY A 126 15.75 -16.28 4.42
C GLY A 126 16.87 -15.32 4.74
N LYS A 127 17.69 -15.01 3.74
CA LYS A 127 18.80 -14.06 3.91
C LYS A 127 18.24 -12.65 4.17
N ARG A 128 18.84 -11.96 5.15
CA ARG A 128 18.52 -10.55 5.44
C ARG A 128 18.62 -9.69 4.17
N PRO A 129 17.53 -8.99 3.78
CA PRO A 129 17.52 -8.15 2.59
C PRO A 129 18.35 -6.87 2.79
N ALA A 130 18.74 -6.24 1.67
CA ALA A 130 19.26 -4.88 1.68
C ALA A 130 18.11 -3.88 1.90
N ASP A 131 18.44 -2.71 2.43
CA ASP A 131 17.49 -1.63 2.69
C ASP A 131 17.30 -0.66 1.51
N VAL A 132 17.81 -1.01 0.34
CA VAL A 132 17.60 -0.26 -0.92
C VAL A 132 17.05 -1.20 -1.98
N ILE A 133 15.83 -0.89 -2.47
CA ILE A 133 15.18 -1.59 -3.58
C ILE A 133 15.24 -0.68 -4.82
N ARG A 134 15.76 -1.20 -5.93
CA ARG A 134 15.71 -0.52 -7.23
C ARG A 134 14.55 -1.09 -8.04
N CYS A 135 13.58 -0.25 -8.34
CA CYS A 135 12.40 -0.63 -9.09
C CYS A 135 11.87 0.58 -9.86
N PRO A 136 11.60 0.46 -11.19
CA PRO A 136 11.02 1.54 -11.96
C PRO A 136 9.62 1.89 -11.44
N ARG A 137 9.16 3.10 -11.75
CA ARG A 137 7.78 3.53 -11.50
C ARG A 137 6.82 2.80 -12.43
N THR A 138 5.54 2.77 -12.06
CA THR A 138 4.43 2.49 -12.99
C THR A 138 4.11 3.72 -13.82
N ASN A 139 3.29 3.54 -14.86
CA ASN A 139 2.71 4.65 -15.63
C ASN A 139 1.51 5.29 -14.90
N ASN A 140 1.18 4.84 -13.68
CA ASN A 140 -0.01 5.24 -12.91
C ASN A 140 -1.33 5.03 -13.69
N ASP A 141 -1.50 3.84 -14.29
CA ASP A 141 -2.64 3.54 -15.16
C ASP A 141 -3.95 3.39 -14.36
N PHE A 142 -3.86 2.99 -13.09
CA PHE A 142 -5.01 2.67 -12.24
C PHE A 142 -5.20 3.62 -11.04
N HIS A 143 -4.13 4.26 -10.58
CA HIS A 143 -4.17 5.20 -9.45
C HIS A 143 -3.00 6.19 -9.57
N PRO A 144 -3.20 7.49 -9.20
CA PRO A 144 -2.15 8.51 -9.33
C PRO A 144 -0.89 8.22 -8.49
N THR A 145 -1.03 7.50 -7.39
CA THR A 145 0.07 7.11 -6.49
C THR A 145 0.30 5.60 -6.49
N GLU A 146 0.00 4.91 -7.60
CA GLU A 146 0.14 3.46 -7.70
C GLU A 146 1.58 3.01 -7.43
N LYS A 147 1.74 2.06 -6.51
CA LYS A 147 3.01 1.40 -6.28
C LYS A 147 3.20 0.24 -7.26
N PRO A 148 4.42 0.03 -7.80
CA PRO A 148 4.70 -1.12 -8.66
C PRO A 148 4.43 -2.45 -7.97
N VAL A 149 3.74 -3.37 -8.64
CA VAL A 149 3.49 -4.73 -8.11
C VAL A 149 4.81 -5.44 -7.77
N GLN A 150 5.86 -5.25 -8.59
CA GLN A 150 7.19 -5.80 -8.33
C GLN A 150 7.80 -5.27 -7.02
N LEU A 151 7.59 -3.99 -6.69
CA LEU A 151 8.03 -3.41 -5.43
C LEU A 151 7.28 -4.04 -4.25
N MET A 152 5.95 -4.18 -4.35
CA MET A 152 5.15 -4.80 -3.29
C MET A 152 5.52 -6.27 -3.09
N ARG A 153 5.84 -7.00 -4.16
CA ARG A 153 6.37 -8.39 -4.07
C ARG A 153 7.63 -8.46 -3.24
N ALA A 154 8.59 -7.54 -3.43
CA ALA A 154 9.82 -7.53 -2.64
C ALA A 154 9.53 -7.39 -1.13
N PHE A 155 8.62 -6.50 -0.74
CA PHE A 155 8.23 -6.36 0.66
C PHE A 155 7.51 -7.62 1.19
N ILE A 156 6.59 -8.20 0.41
CA ILE A 156 5.86 -9.40 0.80
C ILE A 156 6.82 -10.60 0.96
N GLU A 157 7.84 -10.71 0.12
CA GLU A 157 8.87 -11.75 0.22
C GLU A 157 9.63 -11.72 1.55
N TRP A 158 9.76 -10.55 2.16
CA TRP A 158 10.41 -10.35 3.46
C TRP A 158 9.50 -10.61 4.66
N THR A 159 8.25 -11.00 4.42
CA THR A 159 7.23 -11.22 5.45
C THR A 159 6.73 -12.67 5.47
N ARG A 160 6.00 -13.03 6.54
CA ARG A 160 5.31 -14.31 6.67
C ARG A 160 3.81 -14.13 6.88
N GLY A 161 3.06 -15.21 6.68
CA GLY A 161 1.63 -15.29 7.03
C GLY A 161 0.72 -14.39 6.18
N VAL A 162 -0.32 -13.86 6.78
CA VAL A 162 -1.32 -13.01 6.14
C VAL A 162 -0.79 -11.59 5.94
N VAL A 163 -0.85 -11.10 4.70
CA VAL A 163 -0.51 -9.71 4.36
C VAL A 163 -1.75 -8.85 4.51
N CYS A 164 -1.66 -7.75 5.22
CA CYS A 164 -2.74 -6.77 5.33
C CYS A 164 -2.31 -5.41 4.76
N ASP A 165 -3.17 -4.83 3.93
CA ASP A 165 -3.05 -3.46 3.44
C ASP A 165 -4.31 -2.67 3.80
N PRO A 166 -4.28 -1.86 4.87
CA PRO A 166 -5.41 -1.04 5.32
C PRO A 166 -5.78 0.10 4.35
N PHE A 167 -4.92 0.40 3.36
CA PHE A 167 -5.09 1.48 2.39
C PHE A 167 -4.77 0.98 0.99
N MET A 168 -5.43 -0.12 0.57
CA MET A 168 -5.01 -0.87 -0.62
C MET A 168 -5.15 -0.11 -1.95
N GLY A 169 -5.89 0.99 -2.00
CA GLY A 169 -6.10 1.80 -3.20
C GLY A 169 -6.57 0.94 -4.38
N SER A 170 -5.82 0.99 -5.47
CA SER A 170 -6.06 0.15 -6.67
C SER A 170 -5.60 -1.30 -6.54
N GLY A 171 -5.08 -1.74 -5.37
CA GLY A 171 -4.83 -3.14 -5.05
C GLY A 171 -3.47 -3.71 -5.47
N SER A 172 -2.43 -2.90 -5.66
CA SER A 172 -1.10 -3.39 -6.06
C SER A 172 -0.52 -4.42 -5.08
N THR A 173 -0.69 -4.20 -3.76
CA THR A 173 -0.28 -5.15 -2.71
C THR A 173 -1.04 -6.46 -2.82
N GLY A 174 -2.36 -6.39 -3.07
CA GLY A 174 -3.21 -7.57 -3.24
C GLY A 174 -2.87 -8.37 -4.49
N VAL A 175 -2.59 -7.71 -5.61
CA VAL A 175 -2.10 -8.36 -6.83
C VAL A 175 -0.77 -9.08 -6.58
N ALA A 176 0.16 -8.43 -5.89
CA ALA A 176 1.44 -9.02 -5.53
C ALA A 176 1.27 -10.25 -4.62
N ALA A 177 0.41 -10.15 -3.59
CA ALA A 177 0.13 -11.24 -2.68
C ALA A 177 -0.50 -12.44 -3.40
N GLU A 178 -1.48 -12.22 -4.28
CA GLU A 178 -2.14 -13.27 -5.05
C GLU A 178 -1.16 -13.98 -5.99
N GLN A 179 -0.30 -13.23 -6.71
CA GLN A 179 0.75 -13.80 -7.57
C GLN A 179 1.77 -14.65 -6.79
N MET A 180 1.97 -14.35 -5.50
CA MET A 180 2.87 -15.10 -4.61
C MET A 180 2.15 -16.22 -3.83
N GLY A 181 0.85 -16.41 -4.04
CA GLY A 181 0.04 -17.39 -3.31
C GLY A 181 -0.12 -17.09 -1.83
N ARG A 182 0.02 -15.81 -1.42
CA ARG A 182 -0.08 -15.34 -0.04
C ARG A 182 -1.52 -14.93 0.30
N PRO A 183 -2.06 -15.29 1.47
CA PRO A 183 -3.31 -14.75 1.96
C PRO A 183 -3.22 -13.24 2.12
N PHE A 184 -4.28 -12.53 1.69
CA PHE A 184 -4.31 -11.09 1.69
C PHE A 184 -5.60 -10.54 2.33
N ILE A 185 -5.47 -9.46 3.08
CA ILE A 185 -6.59 -8.65 3.57
C ILE A 185 -6.37 -7.24 3.06
N GLY A 186 -7.30 -6.73 2.25
CA GLY A 186 -7.26 -5.37 1.73
C GLY A 186 -8.44 -4.55 2.25
N ILE A 187 -8.21 -3.29 2.59
CA ILE A 187 -9.26 -2.35 2.97
C ILE A 187 -9.14 -1.10 2.11
N GLU A 188 -10.25 -0.65 1.55
CA GLU A 188 -10.31 0.57 0.76
C GLU A 188 -11.63 1.30 1.07
N LYS A 189 -11.52 2.60 1.31
CA LYS A 189 -12.68 3.42 1.68
C LYS A 189 -13.45 3.92 0.45
N ASP A 190 -12.74 4.25 -0.63
CA ASP A 190 -13.36 4.72 -1.87
C ASP A 190 -13.92 3.53 -2.67
N PRO A 191 -15.25 3.51 -2.96
CA PRO A 191 -15.85 2.39 -3.69
C PRO A 191 -15.29 2.19 -5.11
N ALA A 192 -14.86 3.26 -5.80
CA ALA A 192 -14.33 3.14 -7.16
C ALA A 192 -12.92 2.52 -7.16
N HIS A 193 -12.09 2.89 -6.20
CA HIS A 193 -10.78 2.26 -6.00
C HIS A 193 -10.94 0.81 -5.55
N PHE A 194 -11.90 0.54 -4.65
CA PHE A 194 -12.23 -0.82 -4.22
C PHE A 194 -12.61 -1.72 -5.41
N GLU A 195 -13.51 -1.25 -6.30
CA GLU A 195 -13.87 -1.99 -7.52
C GLU A 195 -12.66 -2.26 -8.43
N THR A 196 -11.79 -1.26 -8.56
CA THR A 196 -10.57 -1.40 -9.35
C THR A 196 -9.65 -2.46 -8.75
N ALA A 197 -9.47 -2.45 -7.42
CA ALA A 197 -8.69 -3.47 -6.71
C ALA A 197 -9.27 -4.87 -6.90
N CYS A 198 -10.60 -5.03 -6.75
CA CYS A 198 -11.28 -6.31 -6.95
C CYS A 198 -11.00 -6.88 -8.35
N ARG A 199 -11.17 -6.08 -9.41
CA ARG A 199 -10.91 -6.51 -10.79
C ARG A 199 -9.45 -6.92 -11.01
N ARG A 200 -8.50 -6.14 -10.52
CA ARG A 200 -7.05 -6.41 -10.66
C ARG A 200 -6.63 -7.68 -9.93
N ILE A 201 -7.10 -7.86 -8.70
CA ILE A 201 -6.79 -9.05 -7.90
C ILE A 201 -7.45 -10.29 -8.52
N ALA A 202 -8.70 -10.20 -9.00
CA ALA A 202 -9.37 -11.29 -9.70
C ALA A 202 -8.60 -11.71 -10.98
N SER A 203 -8.13 -10.73 -11.75
CA SER A 203 -7.30 -11.01 -12.92
C SER A 203 -5.99 -11.73 -12.56
N ALA A 204 -5.37 -11.35 -11.45
CA ALA A 204 -4.12 -11.97 -10.97
C ALA A 204 -4.34 -13.41 -10.44
N SER A 205 -5.52 -13.72 -9.89
CA SER A 205 -5.86 -15.04 -9.37
C SER A 205 -6.24 -16.06 -10.46
N GLY A 206 -6.30 -15.64 -11.72
CA GLY A 206 -6.83 -16.46 -12.81
C GLY A 206 -8.36 -16.60 -12.81
N GLN A 207 -9.07 -15.87 -11.93
CA GLN A 207 -10.53 -15.83 -11.86
C GLN A 207 -11.14 -14.73 -12.74
N GLY A 208 -10.49 -14.35 -13.82
CA GLY A 208 -10.83 -13.24 -14.72
C GLY A 208 -12.18 -13.32 -15.45
N GLY A 209 -13.21 -13.86 -14.82
CA GLY A 209 -14.57 -14.00 -15.37
C GLY A 209 -15.69 -13.46 -14.48
N PHE A 210 -15.40 -12.65 -13.46
CA PHE A 210 -16.44 -12.04 -12.63
C PHE A 210 -17.14 -10.91 -13.40
N ALA A 211 -18.38 -11.19 -13.86
CA ALA A 211 -19.32 -10.16 -14.23
C ALA A 211 -19.82 -9.49 -12.94
N PHE A 212 -19.37 -8.26 -12.69
CA PHE A 212 -19.96 -7.45 -11.63
C PHE A 212 -21.34 -7.01 -12.09
N GLU A 213 -22.40 -7.53 -11.47
CA GLU A 213 -23.71 -6.93 -11.59
C GLU A 213 -23.65 -5.53 -10.99
N ALA A 214 -23.79 -4.52 -11.83
CA ALA A 214 -23.97 -3.16 -11.36
C ALA A 214 -25.25 -3.11 -10.52
N ALA A 215 -25.11 -2.82 -9.23
CA ALA A 215 -26.26 -2.55 -8.37
C ALA A 215 -26.98 -1.31 -8.95
N ALA A 216 -28.24 -1.50 -9.35
CA ALA A 216 -29.14 -0.47 -9.84
C ALA A 216 -29.55 0.51 -8.72
#